data_141391c5270e44188047ce5975db03af
#
_entry.id   141391c5270e44188047ce5975db03af
#
_cell.length_a   1.000
_cell.length_b   1.000
_cell.length_c   1.000
_cell.angle_alpha   90.00
_cell.angle_beta   90.00
_cell.angle_gamma   90.00
#
_symmetry.space_group_name_H-M   'P 1'
#
loop_
_entity.id
_entity.type
_entity.pdbx_description
1 polymer ?
#
loop_
_entity_poly.entity_id
_entity_poly.type
_entity_poly.pdbx_seq_one_letter_code
_entity_poly.pdbx_strand_id
1 'polypeptide(L)'
;MDRESINYTNYSNICNRIAYWLVNNNKKFNTRNVYGYMNRSADYGTIIRVIKERGTNYQSDSLITEFVECAIHDNKDLSFLPNYVIDKNGKKYMKDTYVDMCRRVSAYEVLNGVSPAIVYLTGNTPVQNTTNNNKLHNYLTNKGCSGMGQCTPYNCACNSLQQGFYRLTGIHVSESTIASVAGTTTSGTGHQGINTAVAWFNRKYGQNIKISWKNFSDLGGSDSARWNKLNQYATNEAVFCHILYRNKYGHYEVLKSVNGNNVTVLNSLGSRCSKPAYCGYIETRSKSNQLSYMRGISQPSVAILTKG
;
A
#
# COMPACT_ATOMS: atom_id res chain seq x y z
N MET A 1 -20.29 23.72 -1.93
CA MET A 1 -20.44 23.23 -0.54
C MET A 1 -19.04 23.00 0.01
N ASP A 2 -18.66 23.78 1.00
CA ASP A 2 -17.39 23.62 1.68
C ASP A 2 -17.40 22.27 2.40
N ARG A 3 -16.39 21.43 2.11
CA ARG A 3 -16.27 20.12 2.75
C ARG A 3 -15.84 20.32 4.19
N GLU A 4 -16.60 19.78 5.11
CA GLU A 4 -16.23 19.81 6.51
C GLU A 4 -14.89 19.09 6.72
N SER A 5 -13.95 19.75 7.40
CA SER A 5 -12.61 19.24 7.66
C SER A 5 -12.21 19.48 9.11
N ILE A 6 -11.24 18.70 9.57
CA ILE A 6 -10.55 18.90 10.85
C ILE A 6 -9.05 18.98 10.61
N ASN A 7 -8.35 19.75 11.45
CA ASN A 7 -6.91 19.74 11.42
C ASN A 7 -6.34 18.46 12.08
N TYR A 8 -5.07 18.16 11.81
CA TYR A 8 -4.43 16.96 12.34
C TYR A 8 -4.43 16.90 13.87
N THR A 9 -4.27 18.03 14.55
CA THR A 9 -4.32 18.09 16.02
C THR A 9 -5.65 17.57 16.58
N ASN A 10 -6.77 17.92 15.98
CA ASN A 10 -8.07 17.42 16.40
C ASN A 10 -8.28 15.95 16.03
N TYR A 11 -7.84 15.55 14.85
CA TYR A 11 -7.88 14.15 14.42
C TYR A 11 -7.09 13.25 15.38
N SER A 12 -5.86 13.61 15.71
CA SER A 12 -5.03 12.83 16.63
C SER A 12 -5.58 12.81 18.06
N ASN A 13 -6.30 13.85 18.50
CA ASN A 13 -7.05 13.81 19.76
C ASN A 13 -8.18 12.78 19.70
N ILE A 14 -8.86 12.63 18.56
CA ILE A 14 -9.86 11.57 18.35
C ILE A 14 -9.18 10.20 18.48
N CYS A 15 -8.05 9.98 17.83
CA CYS A 15 -7.29 8.73 17.95
C CYS A 15 -6.88 8.46 19.40
N ASN A 16 -6.39 9.46 20.13
CA ASN A 16 -6.04 9.29 21.53
C ASN A 16 -7.23 8.84 22.40
N ARG A 17 -8.43 9.37 22.17
CA ARG A 17 -9.65 8.95 22.86
C ARG A 17 -10.07 7.53 22.50
N ILE A 18 -9.93 7.14 21.24
CA ILE A 18 -10.18 5.76 20.79
C ILE A 18 -9.19 4.81 21.46
N ALA A 19 -7.90 5.13 21.46
CA ALA A 19 -6.86 4.32 22.09
C ALA A 19 -7.12 4.13 23.59
N TYR A 20 -7.43 5.22 24.30
CA TYR A 20 -7.75 5.18 25.71
C TYR A 20 -8.98 4.31 25.98
N TRP A 21 -10.03 4.42 25.17
CA TRP A 21 -11.21 3.58 25.28
C TRP A 21 -10.88 2.10 25.04
N LEU A 22 -10.11 1.77 24.00
CA LEU A 22 -9.68 0.42 23.67
C LEU A 22 -8.93 -0.26 24.82
N VAL A 23 -7.99 0.45 25.41
CA VAL A 23 -7.15 -0.09 26.50
C VAL A 23 -7.94 -0.31 27.79
N ASN A 24 -8.95 0.53 28.07
CA ASN A 24 -9.66 0.51 29.34
C ASN A 24 -11.00 -0.23 29.30
N ASN A 25 -11.67 -0.33 28.16
CA ASN A 25 -13.03 -0.81 28.07
C ASN A 25 -13.22 -2.08 27.25
N ASN A 26 -12.20 -2.53 26.50
CA ASN A 26 -12.40 -3.64 25.58
C ASN A 26 -11.53 -4.87 25.89
N LYS A 27 -12.10 -5.82 26.65
CA LYS A 27 -11.44 -7.09 26.98
C LYS A 27 -11.24 -8.03 25.78
N LYS A 28 -11.94 -7.82 24.68
CA LYS A 28 -11.86 -8.65 23.45
C LYS A 28 -10.77 -8.17 22.48
N PHE A 29 -10.31 -6.95 22.65
CA PHE A 29 -9.34 -6.37 21.74
C PHE A 29 -7.91 -6.84 22.08
N ASN A 30 -7.28 -7.56 21.16
CA ASN A 30 -5.91 -8.01 21.33
C ASN A 30 -4.93 -6.95 20.85
N THR A 31 -4.50 -6.09 21.74
CA THR A 31 -3.54 -5.00 21.46
C THR A 31 -2.18 -5.51 20.99
N ARG A 32 -1.78 -6.75 21.33
CA ARG A 32 -0.50 -7.33 20.87
C ARG A 32 -0.50 -7.55 19.36
N ASN A 33 -1.64 -7.91 18.78
CA ASN A 33 -1.73 -8.07 17.33
C ASN A 33 -1.53 -6.73 16.62
N VAL A 34 -2.09 -5.64 17.14
CA VAL A 34 -1.90 -4.30 16.60
C VAL A 34 -0.44 -3.88 16.66
N TYR A 35 0.21 -4.08 17.81
CA TYR A 35 1.63 -3.76 17.97
C TYR A 35 2.52 -4.48 16.96
N GLY A 36 2.22 -5.73 16.61
CA GLY A 36 2.97 -6.49 15.60
C GLY A 36 2.98 -5.86 14.20
N TYR A 37 2.05 -4.95 13.91
CA TYR A 37 1.92 -4.25 12.62
C TYR A 37 2.49 -2.83 12.64
N MET A 38 2.76 -2.27 13.82
CA MET A 38 3.32 -0.92 13.92
C MET A 38 4.79 -0.88 13.48
N ASN A 39 5.15 0.14 12.74
CA ASN A 39 6.53 0.33 12.23
C ASN A 39 7.50 0.92 13.27
N ARG A 40 7.18 0.87 14.55
CA ARG A 40 7.96 1.53 15.60
C ARG A 40 8.57 0.54 16.58
N SER A 41 9.72 0.92 17.14
CA SER A 41 10.50 0.13 18.11
C SER A 41 10.01 0.21 19.57
N ALA A 42 8.90 0.90 19.85
CA ALA A 42 8.36 0.98 21.20
C ALA A 42 7.78 -0.37 21.60
N ASP A 43 8.06 -0.83 22.82
CA ASP A 43 7.48 -2.07 23.31
C ASP A 43 5.98 -1.89 23.67
N TYR A 44 5.27 -3.00 23.65
CA TYR A 44 3.83 -3.07 23.94
C TYR A 44 3.46 -2.46 25.31
N GLY A 45 4.25 -2.75 26.36
CA GLY A 45 4.02 -2.21 27.70
C GLY A 45 4.13 -0.69 27.74
N THR A 46 5.11 -0.16 27.02
CA THR A 46 5.30 1.30 26.87
C THR A 46 4.10 1.96 26.20
N ILE A 47 3.57 1.38 25.12
CA ILE A 47 2.39 1.93 24.44
C ILE A 47 1.18 1.97 25.37
N ILE A 48 0.89 0.87 26.06
CA ILE A 48 -0.24 0.82 27.00
C ILE A 48 -0.06 1.79 28.16
N ARG A 49 1.13 1.89 28.71
CA ARG A 49 1.45 2.86 29.76
C ARG A 49 1.23 4.29 29.29
N VAL A 50 1.75 4.65 28.13
CA VAL A 50 1.60 5.98 27.54
C VAL A 50 0.13 6.32 27.31
N ILE A 51 -0.69 5.40 26.78
CA ILE A 51 -2.11 5.61 26.57
C ILE A 51 -2.84 5.87 27.91
N LYS A 52 -2.52 5.08 28.94
CA LYS A 52 -3.15 5.23 30.26
C LYS A 52 -2.76 6.52 30.97
N GLU A 53 -1.47 6.88 30.95
CA GLU A 53 -0.94 8.11 31.58
C GLU A 53 -1.50 9.38 30.93
N ARG A 54 -1.64 9.38 29.61
CA ARG A 54 -2.11 10.55 28.86
C ARG A 54 -3.61 10.78 28.96
N GLY A 55 -4.39 9.74 29.22
CA GLY A 55 -5.84 9.86 29.28
C GLY A 55 -6.46 10.37 27.99
N THR A 56 -7.60 11.08 28.09
CA THR A 56 -8.36 11.52 26.92
C THR A 56 -7.99 12.90 26.40
N ASN A 57 -7.21 13.68 27.13
CA ASN A 57 -6.95 15.10 26.82
C ASN A 57 -5.65 15.38 26.10
N TYR A 58 -4.88 14.37 25.80
CA TYR A 58 -3.57 14.55 25.17
C TYR A 58 -3.66 15.01 23.71
N GLN A 59 -2.79 15.93 23.33
CA GLN A 59 -2.63 16.33 21.92
C GLN A 59 -1.59 15.43 21.25
N SER A 60 -1.99 14.80 20.20
CA SER A 60 -1.28 14.00 19.23
C SER A 60 0.14 13.52 19.55
N ASP A 61 0.24 12.25 19.68
CA ASP A 61 1.49 11.50 19.46
C ASP A 61 1.25 10.60 18.24
N SER A 62 2.15 10.67 17.30
CA SER A 62 2.11 9.80 16.11
C SER A 62 2.09 8.31 16.48
N LEU A 63 2.65 7.92 17.63
CA LEU A 63 2.63 6.56 18.14
C LEU A 63 1.20 6.08 18.45
N ILE A 64 0.39 6.90 19.12
CA ILE A 64 -0.99 6.55 19.49
C ILE A 64 -1.89 6.59 18.24
N THR A 65 -1.66 7.55 17.35
CA THR A 65 -2.39 7.64 16.09
C THR A 65 -2.16 6.38 15.26
N GLU A 66 -0.91 5.98 15.07
CA GLU A 66 -0.53 4.75 14.37
C GLU A 66 -1.14 3.49 15.03
N PHE A 67 -1.15 3.43 16.37
CA PHE A 67 -1.80 2.32 17.10
C PHE A 67 -3.28 2.18 16.73
N VAL A 68 -4.03 3.28 16.70
CA VAL A 68 -5.46 3.26 16.37
C VAL A 68 -5.68 2.95 14.90
N GLU A 69 -4.86 3.49 14.02
CA GLU A 69 -4.93 3.22 12.59
C GLU A 69 -4.69 1.75 12.28
N CYS A 70 -3.68 1.15 12.88
CA CYS A 70 -3.44 -0.29 12.77
C CYS A 70 -4.62 -1.10 13.32
N ALA A 71 -5.17 -0.70 14.46
CA ALA A 71 -6.32 -1.38 15.06
C ALA A 71 -7.55 -1.37 14.14
N ILE A 72 -7.78 -0.27 13.45
CA ILE A 72 -8.91 -0.11 12.52
C ILE A 72 -8.65 -0.81 11.19
N HIS A 73 -7.41 -0.73 10.69
CA HIS A 73 -7.05 -1.29 9.40
C HIS A 73 -7.08 -2.82 9.38
N ASP A 74 -6.54 -3.44 10.42
CA ASP A 74 -6.29 -4.89 10.43
C ASP A 74 -7.47 -5.73 10.96
N ASN A 75 -8.51 -5.08 11.49
CA ASN A 75 -9.67 -5.78 12.00
C ASN A 75 -10.89 -5.68 11.07
N LYS A 76 -11.44 -6.83 10.71
CA LYS A 76 -12.68 -6.94 9.95
C LYS A 76 -13.90 -6.65 10.81
N ASP A 77 -13.88 -7.12 12.04
CA ASP A 77 -14.92 -6.88 13.04
C ASP A 77 -14.51 -5.64 13.86
N LEU A 78 -15.22 -4.55 13.66
CA LEU A 78 -15.05 -3.29 14.39
C LEU A 78 -16.03 -3.12 15.54
N SER A 79 -16.66 -4.21 16.00
CA SER A 79 -17.62 -4.21 17.13
C SER A 79 -16.97 -3.76 18.45
N PHE A 80 -15.65 -3.94 18.57
CA PHE A 80 -14.87 -3.51 19.73
C PHE A 80 -14.67 -2.00 19.83
N LEU A 81 -14.96 -1.23 18.77
CA LEU A 81 -14.83 0.21 18.76
C LEU A 81 -16.05 0.91 19.37
N PRO A 82 -15.89 2.09 20.01
CA PRO A 82 -17.03 2.86 20.53
C PRO A 82 -17.97 3.28 19.41
N ASN A 83 -19.27 3.41 19.70
CA ASN A 83 -20.24 3.83 18.69
C ASN A 83 -20.05 5.28 18.23
N TYR A 84 -19.42 6.09 19.06
CA TYR A 84 -19.01 7.45 18.74
C TYR A 84 -17.85 7.89 19.63
N VAL A 85 -17.14 8.93 19.20
CA VAL A 85 -16.15 9.66 20.00
C VAL A 85 -16.50 11.15 19.99
N ILE A 86 -16.10 11.85 21.04
CA ILE A 86 -16.29 13.31 21.15
C ILE A 86 -14.89 13.94 21.18
N ASP A 87 -14.62 14.93 20.34
CA ASP A 87 -13.34 15.65 20.35
C ASP A 87 -13.23 16.63 21.54
N LYS A 88 -12.08 17.30 21.63
CA LYS A 88 -11.84 18.28 22.70
C LYS A 88 -12.79 19.49 22.67
N ASN A 89 -13.44 19.76 21.55
CA ASN A 89 -14.36 20.88 21.37
C ASN A 89 -15.83 20.45 21.60
N GLY A 90 -16.09 19.20 22.02
CA GLY A 90 -17.43 18.68 22.24
C GLY A 90 -18.12 18.14 21.01
N LYS A 91 -17.47 18.15 19.83
CA LYS A 91 -18.07 17.65 18.61
C LYS A 91 -18.04 16.13 18.57
N LYS A 92 -19.20 15.55 18.23
CA LYS A 92 -19.42 14.09 18.16
C LYS A 92 -19.14 13.55 16.77
N TYR A 93 -18.39 12.46 16.71
CA TYR A 93 -18.07 11.70 15.47
C TYR A 93 -18.57 10.27 15.62
N MET A 94 -19.46 9.85 14.75
CA MET A 94 -19.99 8.49 14.73
C MET A 94 -18.93 7.50 14.25
N LYS A 95 -19.11 6.20 14.61
CA LYS A 95 -18.15 5.13 14.30
C LYS A 95 -17.74 5.14 12.81
N ASP A 96 -18.69 5.15 11.90
CA ASP A 96 -18.41 5.11 10.47
C ASP A 96 -17.56 6.32 10.01
N THR A 97 -17.82 7.49 10.56
CA THR A 97 -17.10 8.73 10.25
C THR A 97 -15.64 8.64 10.71
N TYR A 98 -15.40 8.30 11.97
CA TYR A 98 -14.01 8.28 12.47
C TYR A 98 -13.21 7.08 11.94
N VAL A 99 -13.86 5.95 11.68
CA VAL A 99 -13.21 4.78 11.02
C VAL A 99 -12.77 5.13 9.60
N ASP A 100 -13.63 5.79 8.84
CA ASP A 100 -13.30 6.27 7.50
C ASP A 100 -12.15 7.29 7.53
N MET A 101 -12.18 8.22 8.48
CA MET A 101 -11.06 9.16 8.68
C MET A 101 -9.74 8.44 8.97
N CYS A 102 -9.73 7.50 9.91
CA CYS A 102 -8.52 6.73 10.25
C CYS A 102 -7.97 5.98 9.04
N ARG A 103 -8.82 5.34 8.25
CA ARG A 103 -8.39 4.63 7.03
C ARG A 103 -7.78 5.57 5.99
N ARG A 104 -8.33 6.76 5.84
CA ARG A 104 -7.80 7.76 4.89
C ARG A 104 -6.51 8.41 5.38
N VAL A 105 -6.38 8.68 6.68
CA VAL A 105 -5.14 9.21 7.27
C VAL A 105 -4.03 8.18 7.17
N SER A 106 -4.29 6.93 7.56
CA SER A 106 -3.33 5.84 7.41
C SER A 106 -2.86 5.69 5.96
N ALA A 107 -3.79 5.72 4.99
CA ALA A 107 -3.45 5.71 3.57
C ALA A 107 -2.58 6.90 3.16
N TYR A 108 -2.86 8.09 3.70
CA TYR A 108 -2.06 9.29 3.43
C TYR A 108 -0.66 9.20 4.04
N GLU A 109 -0.53 8.74 5.28
CA GLU A 109 0.75 8.61 5.98
C GLU A 109 1.65 7.57 5.32
N VAL A 110 1.08 6.46 4.89
CA VAL A 110 1.79 5.44 4.09
C VAL A 110 2.30 6.05 2.78
N LEU A 111 1.53 6.94 2.15
CA LEU A 111 1.88 7.61 0.90
C LEU A 111 3.00 8.64 1.03
N ASN A 112 2.91 9.45 2.06
CA ASN A 112 3.67 10.69 2.15
C ASN A 112 4.77 10.64 3.21
N GLY A 113 4.77 9.60 4.07
CA GLY A 113 5.69 9.49 5.20
C GLY A 113 5.47 10.54 6.30
N VAL A 114 4.41 11.32 6.19
CA VAL A 114 4.04 12.38 7.14
C VAL A 114 2.52 12.41 7.31
N SER A 115 2.07 12.85 8.48
CA SER A 115 0.65 13.02 8.77
C SER A 115 0.03 14.19 7.98
N PRO A 116 -1.23 14.10 7.54
CA PRO A 116 -1.90 15.19 6.83
C PRO A 116 -2.17 16.37 7.76
N ALA A 117 -1.99 17.60 7.29
CA ALA A 117 -2.32 18.80 8.06
C ALA A 117 -3.84 18.97 8.27
N ILE A 118 -4.64 18.50 7.30
CA ILE A 118 -6.11 18.60 7.29
C ILE A 118 -6.69 17.24 6.90
N VAL A 119 -7.76 16.85 7.61
CA VAL A 119 -8.54 15.63 7.35
C VAL A 119 -9.98 16.01 7.05
N TYR A 120 -10.52 15.57 5.92
CA TYR A 120 -11.92 15.80 5.56
C TYR A 120 -12.84 14.76 6.20
N LEU A 121 -14.03 15.19 6.67
CA LEU A 121 -14.96 14.32 7.38
C LEU A 121 -15.80 13.44 6.45
N THR A 122 -16.03 13.89 5.23
CA THR A 122 -16.84 13.17 4.23
C THR A 122 -16.19 13.20 2.86
N GLY A 123 -16.39 12.14 2.11
CA GLY A 123 -16.08 12.05 0.68
C GLY A 123 -14.98 11.05 0.31
N ASN A 124 -15.20 10.38 -0.81
CA ASN A 124 -14.28 9.41 -1.45
C ASN A 124 -13.01 10.06 -2.05
N THR A 125 -12.58 11.20 -1.53
CA THR A 125 -11.40 11.84 -2.11
C THR A 125 -10.22 11.63 -1.17
N PRO A 126 -9.16 10.97 -1.61
CA PRO A 126 -7.86 11.09 -0.98
C PRO A 126 -7.53 12.58 -0.88
N VAL A 127 -6.89 12.99 0.21
CA VAL A 127 -6.38 14.36 0.35
C VAL A 127 -5.57 14.69 -0.90
N GLN A 128 -6.10 15.55 -1.75
CA GLN A 128 -5.38 15.99 -2.94
C GLN A 128 -4.54 17.20 -2.55
N ASN A 129 -3.23 17.06 -2.63
CA ASN A 129 -2.41 18.22 -2.94
C ASN A 129 -2.77 18.68 -4.36
N THR A 130 -3.49 19.80 -4.44
CA THR A 130 -3.78 20.47 -5.69
C THR A 130 -2.51 21.10 -6.24
N THR A 131 -1.73 20.35 -6.95
CA THR A 131 -0.92 20.85 -8.07
C THR A 131 -0.33 19.67 -8.82
N ASN A 132 -0.67 19.63 -10.10
CA ASN A 132 -0.12 18.80 -11.17
C ASN A 132 -0.73 17.44 -11.45
N ASN A 133 -1.06 17.27 -12.72
CA ASN A 133 -1.57 16.12 -13.44
C ASN A 133 -0.69 14.85 -13.44
N ASN A 134 0.15 14.65 -12.41
CA ASN A 134 0.96 13.46 -12.21
C ASN A 134 0.37 12.54 -11.10
N LYS A 135 -0.94 12.28 -11.17
CA LYS A 135 -1.69 11.51 -10.17
C LYS A 135 -1.34 10.01 -10.08
N LEU A 136 -0.39 9.52 -10.85
CA LEU A 136 -0.16 8.09 -11.04
C LEU A 136 1.13 7.57 -10.39
N HIS A 137 1.78 8.30 -9.50
CA HIS A 137 3.13 7.95 -9.05
C HIS A 137 3.28 7.53 -7.59
N ASN A 138 2.20 7.23 -6.90
CA ASN A 138 2.26 6.85 -5.49
C ASN A 138 2.41 5.34 -5.35
N TYR A 139 3.64 4.88 -5.29
CA TYR A 139 3.98 3.51 -4.94
C TYR A 139 4.34 3.42 -3.47
N LEU A 140 4.10 2.27 -2.85
CA LEU A 140 4.58 1.97 -1.52
C LEU A 140 6.12 1.95 -1.53
N THR A 141 6.73 2.83 -0.77
CA THR A 141 8.20 2.95 -0.70
C THR A 141 8.76 2.48 0.64
N ASN A 142 7.90 2.07 1.58
CA ASN A 142 8.32 1.55 2.87
C ASN A 142 9.12 0.26 2.70
N LYS A 143 10.16 0.11 3.50
CA LYS A 143 10.98 -1.09 3.52
C LYS A 143 10.27 -2.23 4.24
N GLY A 144 10.54 -3.46 3.80
CA GLY A 144 10.05 -4.68 4.43
C GLY A 144 8.74 -5.21 3.85
N CYS A 145 8.25 -6.25 4.48
CA CYS A 145 7.02 -6.95 4.11
C CYS A 145 5.82 -5.98 4.05
N SER A 146 4.98 -6.14 3.05
CA SER A 146 3.81 -5.28 2.81
C SER A 146 4.12 -3.83 2.39
N GLY A 147 5.33 -3.57 1.94
CA GLY A 147 5.76 -2.32 1.33
C GLY A 147 6.50 -2.57 0.03
N MET A 148 7.68 -1.96 -0.14
CA MET A 148 8.50 -2.16 -1.34
C MET A 148 9.17 -3.55 -1.38
N GLY A 149 9.48 -4.13 -0.23
CA GLY A 149 10.09 -5.46 -0.12
C GLY A 149 9.07 -6.59 -0.06
N GLN A 150 9.37 -7.72 -0.72
CA GLN A 150 8.51 -8.90 -0.66
C GLN A 150 8.68 -9.70 0.64
N CYS A 151 7.60 -10.32 1.10
CA CYS A 151 7.56 -11.04 2.37
C CYS A 151 8.29 -12.38 2.33
N THR A 152 8.34 -13.03 1.16
CA THR A 152 8.96 -14.35 0.96
C THR A 152 9.78 -14.37 -0.33
N PRO A 153 10.65 -15.38 -0.55
CA PRO A 153 11.45 -15.47 -1.78
C PRO A 153 10.62 -15.57 -3.07
N TYR A 154 9.33 -15.93 -2.99
CA TYR A 154 8.48 -16.24 -4.14
C TYR A 154 7.26 -15.31 -4.28
N ASN A 155 7.19 -14.23 -3.52
CA ASN A 155 6.03 -13.31 -3.52
C ASN A 155 6.20 -12.08 -4.44
N CYS A 156 7.13 -12.08 -5.37
CA CYS A 156 7.40 -10.91 -6.22
C CYS A 156 6.16 -10.43 -7.00
N ALA A 157 5.35 -11.35 -7.54
CA ALA A 157 4.11 -11.01 -8.23
C ALA A 157 3.07 -10.40 -7.28
N CYS A 158 2.95 -10.93 -6.05
CA CYS A 158 2.02 -10.42 -5.04
C CYS A 158 2.42 -9.02 -4.58
N ASN A 159 3.72 -8.76 -4.42
CA ASN A 159 4.24 -7.44 -4.12
C ASN A 159 3.98 -6.46 -5.28
N SER A 160 4.19 -6.89 -6.53
CA SER A 160 3.90 -6.06 -7.70
C SER A 160 2.41 -5.73 -7.81
N LEU A 161 1.50 -6.68 -7.52
CA LEU A 161 0.06 -6.43 -7.45
C LEU A 161 -0.30 -5.46 -6.33
N GLN A 162 0.28 -5.61 -5.14
CA GLN A 162 0.09 -4.68 -4.04
C GLN A 162 0.43 -3.25 -4.45
N GLN A 163 1.57 -3.07 -5.10
CA GLN A 163 2.02 -1.79 -5.65
C GLN A 163 1.06 -1.25 -6.71
N GLY A 164 0.59 -2.10 -7.62
CA GLY A 164 -0.32 -1.73 -8.69
C GLY A 164 -1.70 -1.32 -8.17
N PHE A 165 -2.29 -2.09 -7.26
CA PHE A 165 -3.56 -1.74 -6.61
C PHE A 165 -3.47 -0.41 -5.89
N TYR A 166 -2.41 -0.24 -5.11
CA TYR A 166 -2.19 0.98 -4.37
C TYR A 166 -2.02 2.20 -5.27
N ARG A 167 -1.23 2.09 -6.33
CA ARG A 167 -1.06 3.16 -7.31
C ARG A 167 -2.38 3.61 -7.93
N LEU A 168 -3.23 2.66 -8.32
CA LEU A 168 -4.45 2.97 -9.07
C LEU A 168 -5.62 3.39 -8.18
N THR A 169 -5.65 2.94 -6.92
CA THR A 169 -6.82 3.09 -6.06
C THR A 169 -6.54 3.74 -4.71
N GLY A 170 -5.28 3.79 -4.27
CA GLY A 170 -4.91 4.18 -2.91
C GLY A 170 -5.24 3.10 -1.86
N ILE A 171 -5.71 1.92 -2.27
CA ILE A 171 -6.06 0.84 -1.36
C ILE A 171 -4.86 -0.06 -1.14
N HIS A 172 -4.42 -0.15 0.10
CA HIS A 172 -3.37 -1.08 0.52
C HIS A 172 -3.98 -2.45 0.86
N VAL A 173 -3.42 -3.50 0.26
CA VAL A 173 -3.73 -4.89 0.59
C VAL A 173 -2.46 -5.59 1.00
N SER A 174 -2.48 -6.35 2.08
CA SER A 174 -1.29 -7.08 2.50
C SER A 174 -0.86 -8.10 1.44
N GLU A 175 0.44 -8.24 1.25
CA GLU A 175 1.02 -9.19 0.31
C GLU A 175 0.60 -10.64 0.62
N SER A 176 0.49 -10.98 1.92
CA SER A 176 0.02 -12.30 2.36
C SER A 176 -1.43 -12.57 1.95
N THR A 177 -2.30 -11.56 1.99
CA THR A 177 -3.68 -11.68 1.50
C THR A 177 -3.71 -11.92 0.00
N ILE A 178 -2.92 -11.16 -0.76
CA ILE A 178 -2.81 -11.34 -2.21
C ILE A 178 -2.26 -12.74 -2.53
N ALA A 179 -1.22 -13.18 -1.83
CA ALA A 179 -0.61 -14.49 -2.02
C ALA A 179 -1.61 -15.64 -1.77
N SER A 180 -2.40 -15.55 -0.70
CA SER A 180 -3.44 -16.53 -0.37
C SER A 180 -4.50 -16.61 -1.49
N VAL A 181 -4.99 -15.45 -1.95
CA VAL A 181 -6.02 -15.39 -3.00
C VAL A 181 -5.48 -15.85 -4.35
N ALA A 182 -4.25 -15.50 -4.67
CA ALA A 182 -3.60 -15.87 -5.93
C ALA A 182 -3.15 -17.34 -5.99
N GLY A 183 -3.24 -18.07 -4.88
CA GLY A 183 -2.72 -19.44 -4.80
C GLY A 183 -1.20 -19.51 -4.97
N THR A 184 -0.47 -18.55 -4.40
CA THR A 184 0.99 -18.47 -4.47
C THR A 184 1.61 -19.68 -3.78
N THR A 185 2.60 -20.29 -4.43
CA THR A 185 3.36 -21.42 -3.91
C THR A 185 4.85 -21.06 -3.80
N THR A 186 5.67 -22.01 -3.37
CA THR A 186 7.15 -21.86 -3.39
C THR A 186 7.72 -21.69 -4.80
N SER A 187 6.95 -22.02 -5.84
CA SER A 187 7.31 -21.76 -7.25
C SER A 187 6.86 -20.38 -7.74
N GLY A 188 6.26 -19.56 -6.86
CA GLY A 188 5.76 -18.22 -7.19
C GLY A 188 4.28 -18.19 -7.53
N THR A 189 3.87 -17.14 -8.24
CA THR A 189 2.49 -16.89 -8.66
C THR A 189 2.42 -16.89 -10.19
N GLY A 190 1.63 -17.79 -10.76
CA GLY A 190 1.37 -17.81 -12.20
C GLY A 190 0.40 -16.71 -12.64
N HIS A 191 0.31 -16.48 -13.96
CA HIS A 191 -0.57 -15.47 -14.57
C HIS A 191 -2.04 -15.64 -14.16
N GLN A 192 -2.53 -16.87 -14.06
CA GLN A 192 -3.90 -17.15 -13.63
C GLN A 192 -4.12 -16.72 -12.17
N GLY A 193 -3.16 -16.94 -11.27
CA GLY A 193 -3.23 -16.48 -9.90
C GLY A 193 -3.28 -14.95 -9.82
N ILE A 194 -2.50 -14.26 -10.63
CA ILE A 194 -2.53 -12.80 -10.76
C ILE A 194 -3.92 -12.33 -11.20
N ASN A 195 -4.51 -12.93 -12.25
CA ASN A 195 -5.86 -12.60 -12.71
C ASN A 195 -6.92 -12.85 -11.62
N THR A 196 -6.80 -13.95 -10.88
CA THR A 196 -7.67 -14.27 -9.74
C THR A 196 -7.61 -13.21 -8.66
N ALA A 197 -6.40 -12.74 -8.32
CA ALA A 197 -6.20 -11.68 -7.32
C ALA A 197 -6.81 -10.34 -7.79
N VAL A 198 -6.68 -9.97 -9.05
CA VAL A 198 -7.32 -8.75 -9.61
C VAL A 198 -8.84 -8.86 -9.53
N ALA A 199 -9.42 -9.98 -9.95
CA ALA A 199 -10.86 -10.20 -9.87
C ALA A 199 -11.39 -10.19 -8.43
N TRP A 200 -10.64 -10.79 -7.51
CA TRP A 200 -10.95 -10.73 -6.08
C TRP A 200 -10.89 -9.31 -5.53
N PHE A 201 -9.83 -8.55 -5.88
CA PHE A 201 -9.67 -7.16 -5.45
C PHE A 201 -10.86 -6.30 -5.88
N ASN A 202 -11.28 -6.43 -7.14
CA ASN A 202 -12.44 -5.72 -7.67
C ASN A 202 -13.71 -6.01 -6.88
N ARG A 203 -14.02 -7.30 -6.65
CA ARG A 203 -15.20 -7.70 -5.87
C ARG A 203 -15.12 -7.22 -4.42
N LYS A 204 -13.94 -7.32 -3.81
CA LYS A 204 -13.75 -7.03 -2.38
C LYS A 204 -13.86 -5.54 -2.07
N TYR A 205 -13.36 -4.68 -2.96
CA TYR A 205 -13.22 -3.25 -2.72
C TYR A 205 -14.10 -2.39 -3.65
N GLY A 206 -14.99 -2.99 -4.42
CA GLY A 206 -15.85 -2.27 -5.36
C GLY A 206 -15.06 -1.51 -6.42
N GLN A 207 -13.94 -2.07 -6.88
CA GLN A 207 -13.09 -1.45 -7.89
C GLN A 207 -13.36 -2.04 -9.27
N ASN A 208 -12.88 -1.36 -10.31
CA ASN A 208 -12.92 -1.83 -11.69
C ASN A 208 -11.51 -1.78 -12.29
N ILE A 209 -10.61 -2.58 -11.73
CA ILE A 209 -9.26 -2.74 -12.28
C ILE A 209 -9.31 -3.77 -13.38
N LYS A 210 -8.78 -3.42 -14.54
CA LYS A 210 -8.56 -4.33 -15.65
C LYS A 210 -7.09 -4.70 -15.71
N ILE A 211 -6.82 -5.94 -16.10
CA ILE A 211 -5.45 -6.40 -16.38
C ILE A 211 -5.37 -6.84 -17.85
N SER A 212 -4.32 -6.39 -18.51
CA SER A 212 -3.98 -6.87 -19.86
C SER A 212 -2.55 -7.38 -19.88
N TRP A 213 -2.36 -8.46 -20.61
CA TRP A 213 -1.05 -9.09 -20.77
C TRP A 213 -0.48 -8.80 -22.15
N LYS A 214 0.81 -8.51 -22.22
CA LYS A 214 1.53 -8.28 -23.48
C LYS A 214 2.76 -9.16 -23.56
N ASN A 215 2.93 -9.80 -24.71
CA ASN A 215 4.19 -10.41 -25.05
C ASN A 215 5.23 -9.34 -25.39
N PHE A 216 6.49 -9.70 -25.32
CA PHE A 216 7.56 -8.78 -25.69
C PHE A 216 7.44 -8.27 -27.14
N SER A 217 6.98 -9.15 -28.06
CA SER A 217 6.68 -8.80 -29.45
C SER A 217 5.58 -7.74 -29.61
N ASP A 218 4.57 -7.77 -28.73
CA ASP A 218 3.40 -6.87 -28.82
C ASP A 218 3.75 -5.41 -28.49
N LEU A 219 4.91 -5.18 -27.91
CA LEU A 219 5.41 -3.85 -27.60
C LEU A 219 5.98 -3.13 -28.82
N GLY A 220 6.24 -3.83 -29.92
CA GLY A 220 6.74 -3.27 -31.17
C GLY A 220 7.83 -4.06 -31.86
N GLY A 221 8.12 -3.73 -33.12
CA GLY A 221 9.10 -4.43 -33.95
C GLY A 221 10.56 -4.09 -33.66
N SER A 222 10.85 -2.98 -32.99
CA SER A 222 12.21 -2.56 -32.62
C SER A 222 12.32 -2.26 -31.13
N ASP A 223 13.54 -2.26 -30.61
CA ASP A 223 13.79 -1.93 -29.19
C ASP A 223 13.40 -0.48 -28.86
N SER A 224 13.50 0.43 -29.82
CA SER A 224 13.02 1.81 -29.63
C SER A 224 11.48 1.89 -29.58
N ALA A 225 10.79 1.14 -30.44
CA ALA A 225 9.33 1.07 -30.41
C ALA A 225 8.83 0.45 -29.09
N ARG A 226 9.44 -0.66 -28.64
CA ARG A 226 9.14 -1.31 -27.37
C ARG A 226 9.33 -0.38 -26.19
N TRP A 227 10.43 0.37 -26.20
CA TRP A 227 10.75 1.31 -25.14
C TRP A 227 9.75 2.45 -25.04
N ASN A 228 9.39 3.04 -26.19
CA ASN A 228 8.37 4.08 -26.24
C ASN A 228 7.01 3.58 -25.77
N LYS A 229 6.67 2.34 -26.11
CA LYS A 229 5.41 1.72 -25.66
C LYS A 229 5.39 1.46 -24.14
N LEU A 230 6.49 0.99 -23.59
CA LEU A 230 6.64 0.85 -22.12
C LEU A 230 6.50 2.20 -21.42
N ASN A 231 7.11 3.26 -21.96
CA ASN A 231 6.99 4.60 -21.41
C ASN A 231 5.54 5.10 -21.43
N GLN A 232 4.85 4.89 -22.54
CA GLN A 232 3.45 5.27 -22.68
C GLN A 232 2.58 4.59 -21.60
N TYR A 233 2.76 3.30 -21.37
CA TYR A 233 2.03 2.57 -20.33
C TYR A 233 2.42 3.05 -18.93
N ALA A 234 3.71 3.17 -18.62
CA ALA A 234 4.18 3.59 -17.31
C ALA A 234 3.71 4.98 -16.89
N THR A 235 3.42 5.86 -17.85
CA THR A 235 2.94 7.22 -17.58
C THR A 235 1.52 7.22 -17.04
N ASN A 236 0.63 6.37 -17.56
CA ASN A 236 -0.80 6.43 -17.30
C ASN A 236 -1.33 5.28 -16.43
N GLU A 237 -0.61 4.18 -16.35
CA GLU A 237 -1.10 2.91 -15.84
C GLU A 237 -0.15 2.31 -14.81
N ALA A 238 -0.57 1.29 -14.08
CA ALA A 238 0.32 0.50 -13.27
C ALA A 238 0.85 -0.68 -14.09
N VAL A 239 2.15 -0.68 -14.31
CA VAL A 239 2.83 -1.69 -15.13
C VAL A 239 3.78 -2.50 -14.28
N PHE A 240 3.73 -3.81 -14.39
CA PHE A 240 4.79 -4.65 -13.87
C PHE A 240 5.31 -5.60 -14.95
N CYS A 241 6.62 -5.76 -14.92
CA CYS A 241 7.33 -6.58 -15.87
C CYS A 241 7.66 -7.95 -15.29
N HIS A 242 7.38 -9.00 -16.06
CA HIS A 242 7.93 -10.31 -15.84
C HIS A 242 9.26 -10.39 -16.58
N ILE A 243 10.33 -10.68 -15.85
CA ILE A 243 11.69 -10.63 -16.35
C ILE A 243 12.49 -11.87 -15.93
N LEU A 244 13.49 -12.20 -16.71
CA LEU A 244 14.55 -13.11 -16.27
C LEU A 244 15.64 -12.29 -15.57
N TYR A 245 15.46 -12.03 -14.29
CA TYR A 245 16.31 -11.13 -13.53
C TYR A 245 17.74 -11.63 -13.46
N ARG A 246 18.68 -10.79 -13.90
CA ARG A 246 20.09 -11.12 -14.02
C ARG A 246 20.37 -12.42 -14.79
N ASN A 247 19.48 -12.77 -15.73
CA ASN A 247 19.53 -14.01 -16.52
C ASN A 247 19.57 -15.29 -15.67
N LYS A 248 18.93 -15.28 -14.47
CA LYS A 248 18.98 -16.39 -13.53
C LYS A 248 17.62 -16.95 -13.13
N TYR A 249 16.66 -16.10 -12.80
CA TYR A 249 15.36 -16.52 -12.28
C TYR A 249 14.23 -15.58 -12.71
N GLY A 250 13.03 -16.12 -12.82
CA GLY A 250 11.82 -15.36 -13.09
C GLY A 250 11.51 -14.41 -11.94
N HIS A 251 11.18 -13.17 -12.27
CA HIS A 251 10.87 -12.13 -11.28
C HIS A 251 9.85 -11.16 -11.83
N TYR A 252 8.94 -10.71 -10.96
CA TYR A 252 8.05 -9.58 -11.23
C TYR A 252 8.55 -8.33 -10.52
N GLU A 253 8.55 -7.23 -11.24
CA GLU A 253 8.94 -5.91 -10.72
C GLU A 253 8.03 -4.83 -11.28
N VAL A 254 7.86 -3.74 -10.53
CA VAL A 254 7.01 -2.63 -10.95
C VAL A 254 7.82 -1.62 -11.73
N LEU A 255 7.32 -1.28 -12.91
CA LEU A 255 7.88 -0.21 -13.73
C LEU A 255 7.40 1.15 -13.19
N LYS A 256 8.31 1.89 -12.56
CA LYS A 256 7.98 3.20 -11.96
C LYS A 256 8.01 4.32 -13.00
N SER A 257 9.06 4.39 -13.80
CA SER A 257 9.21 5.41 -14.83
C SER A 257 10.22 4.99 -15.89
N VAL A 258 10.06 5.55 -17.08
CA VAL A 258 11.03 5.47 -18.17
C VAL A 258 11.53 6.87 -18.45
N ASN A 259 12.84 7.08 -18.46
CA ASN A 259 13.46 8.38 -18.73
C ASN A 259 14.66 8.21 -19.64
N GLY A 260 14.54 8.68 -20.88
CA GLY A 260 15.59 8.53 -21.89
C GLY A 260 15.95 7.05 -22.11
N ASN A 261 17.20 6.70 -21.86
CA ASN A 261 17.72 5.34 -21.98
C ASN A 261 17.73 4.56 -20.64
N ASN A 262 17.05 5.05 -19.62
CA ASN A 262 16.98 4.41 -18.32
C ASN A 262 15.54 4.13 -17.90
N VAL A 263 15.37 3.08 -17.14
CA VAL A 263 14.13 2.75 -16.43
C VAL A 263 14.39 2.76 -14.94
N THR A 264 13.42 3.25 -14.20
CA THR A 264 13.35 3.10 -12.75
C THR A 264 12.30 2.08 -12.42
N VAL A 265 12.68 1.04 -11.67
CA VAL A 265 11.80 -0.04 -11.23
C VAL A 265 11.76 -0.13 -9.71
N LEU A 266 10.64 -0.56 -9.19
CA LEU A 266 10.52 -1.01 -7.80
C LEU A 266 10.81 -2.51 -7.80
N ASN A 267 11.99 -2.86 -7.34
CA ASN A 267 12.44 -4.23 -7.22
C ASN A 267 12.18 -4.71 -5.79
N SER A 268 11.29 -5.66 -5.63
CA SER A 268 10.87 -6.16 -4.30
C SER A 268 11.94 -7.02 -3.61
N LEU A 269 13.02 -7.35 -4.28
CA LEU A 269 14.19 -8.03 -3.70
C LEU A 269 15.10 -7.03 -2.96
N GLY A 270 16.33 -7.38 -2.76
CA GLY A 270 17.34 -6.60 -2.06
C GLY A 270 17.93 -7.38 -0.90
N SER A 271 18.53 -6.69 0.06
CA SER A 271 18.96 -7.33 1.31
C SER A 271 17.76 -7.79 2.12
N ARG A 272 17.93 -8.80 2.96
CA ARG A 272 16.89 -9.20 3.90
C ARG A 272 16.82 -8.22 5.07
N CYS A 273 15.66 -7.66 5.30
CA CYS A 273 15.39 -6.80 6.47
C CYS A 273 15.16 -7.63 7.73
N SER A 274 14.37 -8.70 7.58
CA SER A 274 14.12 -9.73 8.58
C SER A 274 13.79 -11.01 7.84
N LYS A 275 14.18 -12.16 8.37
CA LYS A 275 13.84 -13.42 7.69
C LYS A 275 12.34 -13.73 7.88
N PRO A 276 11.59 -14.05 6.81
CA PRO A 276 12.02 -14.20 5.42
C PRO A 276 11.94 -12.93 4.53
N ALA A 277 11.52 -11.78 5.06
CA ALA A 277 11.21 -10.57 4.32
C ALA A 277 12.44 -9.87 3.73
N TYR A 278 12.24 -9.25 2.59
CA TYR A 278 13.22 -8.44 1.86
C TYR A 278 12.94 -6.95 2.03
N CYS A 279 13.98 -6.11 1.91
CA CYS A 279 13.82 -4.66 2.04
C CYS A 279 13.23 -4.02 0.77
N GLY A 280 13.40 -4.64 -0.39
CA GLY A 280 13.17 -3.99 -1.66
C GLY A 280 14.09 -2.79 -1.90
N TYR A 281 14.13 -2.29 -3.10
CA TYR A 281 14.88 -1.08 -3.46
C TYR A 281 14.40 -0.50 -4.79
N ILE A 282 14.67 0.79 -4.97
CA ILE A 282 14.47 1.46 -6.25
C ILE A 282 15.74 1.23 -7.08
N GLU A 283 15.58 0.55 -8.21
CA GLU A 283 16.68 0.23 -9.12
C GLU A 283 16.56 1.08 -10.39
N THR A 284 17.66 1.70 -10.78
CA THR A 284 17.78 2.32 -12.10
C THR A 284 18.57 1.41 -13.02
N ARG A 285 18.00 1.11 -14.18
CA ARG A 285 18.53 0.14 -15.13
C ARG A 285 18.54 0.71 -16.53
N SER A 286 19.56 0.36 -17.33
CA SER A 286 19.61 0.79 -18.72
C SER A 286 18.53 0.10 -19.57
N LYS A 287 18.10 0.79 -20.65
CA LYS A 287 17.17 0.26 -21.65
C LYS A 287 17.59 -1.12 -22.17
N SER A 288 18.88 -1.29 -22.49
CA SER A 288 19.39 -2.56 -23.02
C SER A 288 19.22 -3.70 -22.03
N ASN A 289 19.55 -3.48 -20.75
CA ASN A 289 19.41 -4.50 -19.70
C ASN A 289 17.93 -4.84 -19.46
N GLN A 290 17.05 -3.84 -19.38
CA GLN A 290 15.62 -4.09 -19.17
C GLN A 290 15.02 -4.91 -20.30
N LEU A 291 15.27 -4.50 -21.54
CA LEU A 291 14.73 -5.24 -22.69
C LEU A 291 15.32 -6.64 -22.83
N SER A 292 16.61 -6.82 -22.48
CA SER A 292 17.24 -8.14 -22.42
C SER A 292 16.57 -9.07 -21.42
N TYR A 293 16.30 -8.59 -20.21
CA TYR A 293 15.64 -9.37 -19.16
C TYR A 293 14.20 -9.73 -19.53
N MET A 294 13.47 -8.82 -20.16
CA MET A 294 12.11 -9.08 -20.63
C MET A 294 12.07 -10.06 -21.81
N ARG A 295 13.10 -10.06 -22.67
CA ARG A 295 13.23 -11.00 -23.80
C ARG A 295 13.56 -12.41 -23.31
N GLY A 296 14.31 -12.53 -22.23
CA GLY A 296 14.80 -13.80 -21.70
C GLY A 296 13.76 -14.62 -20.93
N ILE A 297 12.59 -14.03 -20.58
CA ILE A 297 11.56 -14.71 -19.80
C ILE A 297 10.48 -15.34 -20.70
N SER A 298 9.79 -16.35 -20.17
CA SER A 298 8.58 -16.89 -20.80
C SER A 298 7.51 -15.81 -20.93
N GLN A 299 6.83 -15.80 -22.07
CA GLN A 299 5.80 -14.82 -22.36
C GLN A 299 4.45 -15.17 -21.70
N PRO A 300 3.61 -14.20 -21.35
CA PRO A 300 3.77 -12.75 -21.53
C PRO A 300 4.77 -12.12 -20.54
N SER A 301 5.41 -11.03 -20.98
CA SER A 301 6.45 -10.34 -20.19
C SER A 301 5.98 -9.03 -19.54
N VAL A 302 4.77 -8.57 -19.82
CA VAL A 302 4.24 -7.32 -19.25
C VAL A 302 2.80 -7.50 -18.82
N ALA A 303 2.50 -7.10 -17.60
CA ALA A 303 1.15 -6.92 -17.10
C ALA A 303 0.86 -5.43 -16.94
N ILE A 304 -0.28 -4.99 -17.46
CA ILE A 304 -0.73 -3.60 -17.43
C ILE A 304 -2.05 -3.57 -16.68
N LEU A 305 -2.07 -2.89 -15.54
CA LEU A 305 -3.28 -2.66 -14.78
C LEU A 305 -3.78 -1.25 -15.08
N THR A 306 -5.06 -1.16 -15.42
CA THR A 306 -5.76 0.10 -15.68
C THR A 306 -6.94 0.24 -14.76
N LYS A 307 -7.32 1.47 -14.44
CA LYS A 307 -8.59 1.76 -13.80
C LYS A 307 -9.63 1.95 -14.90
N GLY A 308 -10.64 1.07 -14.90
CA GLY A 308 -11.77 1.15 -15.83
C GLY A 308 -12.88 2.08 -15.35
#